data_ed3e241bf184792a44424557eb3b2b33
#
_entry.id   ed3e241bf184792a44424557eb3b2b33
#
_cell.length_a   1.000
_cell.length_b   1.000
_cell.length_c   1.000
_cell.angle_alpha   90.00
_cell.angle_beta   90.00
_cell.angle_gamma   90.00
#
_symmetry.space_group_name_H-M   'P 1'
#
loop_
_entity.id
_entity.type
_entity.pdbx_description
1 polymer ?
#
loop_
_entity_poly.entity_id
_entity_poly.type
_entity_poly.pdbx_seq_one_letter_code
_entity_poly.pdbx_strand_id
1 'polypeptide(L)'
;AKDIGIGLPAYYNDEVIIPALQNRGLSLADAREYNIIGCVEPQKAGKTEGWHDAAFFNIAKVLEITLNNGKVGDKQLGPQTGDMTSFHSVDDIFAAYKKQMEYFVYHLAEADNCVDFAHAERAPLPFLSALVDDCIGRGKSVQEGGAIYNFTGPQAFGVADSGDSICAIKKHVFENKEVTMEQLKEALANNFGYSCTAGAPAAAPADDEAKIYEAVKRIL
;
A
#
# COMPACT_ATOMS: atom_id res chain seq x y z
N ALA A 1 -13.05 -4.15 -25.68
CA ALA A 1 -11.61 -4.32 -25.96
C ALA A 1 -10.87 -2.99 -26.12
N LYS A 2 -11.48 -2.01 -26.79
CA LYS A 2 -10.88 -0.66 -26.91
C LYS A 2 -10.81 0.05 -25.57
N ASP A 3 -11.86 -0.07 -24.76
CA ASP A 3 -11.96 0.61 -23.47
C ASP A 3 -11.03 -0.03 -22.41
N ILE A 4 -10.84 -1.34 -22.46
CA ILE A 4 -9.87 -2.03 -21.59
C ILE A 4 -8.46 -1.48 -21.78
N GLY A 5 -8.07 -1.17 -23.01
CA GLY A 5 -6.73 -0.65 -23.32
C GLY A 5 -6.44 0.74 -22.75
N ILE A 6 -7.45 1.54 -22.46
CA ILE A 6 -7.32 2.90 -21.89
C ILE A 6 -7.75 2.99 -20.42
N GLY A 7 -8.26 1.89 -19.84
CA GLY A 7 -8.70 1.83 -18.45
C GLY A 7 -9.93 2.70 -18.09
N LEU A 8 -10.66 3.20 -19.10
CA LEU A 8 -11.83 4.06 -18.90
C LEU A 8 -12.99 3.60 -19.80
N PRO A 9 -14.22 3.56 -19.29
CA PRO A 9 -14.61 3.72 -17.87
C PRO A 9 -14.09 2.57 -17.01
N ALA A 10 -14.01 2.79 -15.70
CA ALA A 10 -13.72 1.71 -14.75
C ALA A 10 -14.92 0.76 -14.64
N TYR A 11 -14.66 -0.53 -14.72
CA TYR A 11 -15.68 -1.57 -14.57
C TYR A 11 -15.55 -2.22 -13.20
N TYR A 12 -16.67 -2.32 -12.48
CA TYR A 12 -16.75 -2.96 -11.18
C TYR A 12 -17.44 -4.32 -11.31
N ASN A 13 -16.86 -5.33 -10.69
CA ASN A 13 -17.39 -6.69 -10.75
C ASN A 13 -18.27 -6.98 -9.54
N ASP A 14 -19.58 -7.03 -9.75
CA ASP A 14 -20.58 -7.34 -8.72
C ASP A 14 -20.34 -8.69 -8.04
N GLU A 15 -19.83 -9.68 -8.78
CA GLU A 15 -19.52 -11.01 -8.23
C GLU A 15 -18.39 -10.97 -7.18
N VAL A 16 -17.58 -9.92 -7.19
CA VAL A 16 -16.50 -9.70 -6.21
C VAL A 16 -16.93 -8.71 -5.14
N ILE A 17 -17.53 -7.58 -5.55
CA ILE A 17 -17.81 -6.46 -4.64
C ILE A 17 -18.96 -6.81 -3.68
N ILE A 18 -20.06 -7.40 -4.19
CA ILE A 18 -21.21 -7.74 -3.35
C ILE A 18 -20.82 -8.69 -2.20
N PRO A 19 -20.15 -9.83 -2.46
CA PRO A 19 -19.67 -10.67 -1.37
C PRO A 19 -18.68 -9.97 -0.42
N ALA A 20 -17.80 -9.11 -0.96
CA ALA A 20 -16.84 -8.36 -0.14
C ALA A 20 -17.55 -7.42 0.84
N LEU A 21 -18.57 -6.70 0.37
CA LEU A 21 -19.39 -5.82 1.23
C LEU A 21 -20.20 -6.62 2.25
N GLN A 22 -20.77 -7.78 1.87
CA GLN A 22 -21.45 -8.67 2.82
C GLN A 22 -20.48 -9.17 3.90
N ASN A 23 -19.24 -9.50 3.55
CA ASN A 23 -18.21 -9.89 4.52
C ASN A 23 -17.84 -8.73 5.49
N ARG A 24 -18.15 -7.49 5.11
CA ARG A 24 -18.01 -6.31 5.96
C ARG A 24 -19.29 -5.96 6.73
N GLY A 25 -20.31 -6.80 6.64
CA GLY A 25 -21.56 -6.67 7.43
C GLY A 25 -22.71 -6.02 6.71
N LEU A 26 -22.61 -5.69 5.42
CA LEU A 26 -23.77 -5.18 4.69
C LEU A 26 -24.79 -6.29 4.44
N SER A 27 -26.07 -5.93 4.52
CA SER A 27 -27.13 -6.80 4.04
C SER A 27 -26.98 -7.06 2.53
N LEU A 28 -27.48 -8.18 2.02
CA LEU A 28 -27.45 -8.45 0.59
C LEU A 28 -28.18 -7.35 -0.21
N ALA A 29 -29.25 -6.80 0.32
CA ALA A 29 -30.00 -5.72 -0.32
C ALA A 29 -29.14 -4.45 -0.43
N ASP A 30 -28.49 -4.04 0.65
CA ASP A 30 -27.62 -2.88 0.65
C ASP A 30 -26.35 -3.10 -0.19
N ALA A 31 -25.78 -4.29 -0.13
CA ALA A 31 -24.61 -4.64 -0.92
C ALA A 31 -24.88 -4.65 -2.44
N ARG A 32 -26.08 -5.00 -2.88
CA ARG A 32 -26.49 -4.93 -4.30
C ARG A 32 -26.71 -3.51 -4.80
N GLU A 33 -26.97 -2.59 -3.90
CA GLU A 33 -27.18 -1.18 -4.20
C GLU A 33 -25.96 -0.34 -3.82
N TYR A 34 -24.76 -0.94 -3.88
CA TYR A 34 -23.55 -0.19 -3.63
C TYR A 34 -23.33 0.91 -4.66
N ASN A 35 -22.63 1.92 -4.27
CA ASN A 35 -22.11 2.97 -5.13
C ASN A 35 -20.62 3.16 -4.85
N ILE A 36 -19.95 3.87 -5.74
CA ILE A 36 -18.54 4.19 -5.59
C ILE A 36 -18.40 5.63 -5.11
N ILE A 37 -17.57 5.83 -4.11
CA ILE A 37 -17.15 7.14 -3.64
C ILE A 37 -15.66 7.34 -3.98
N GLY A 38 -15.26 8.59 -4.15
CA GLY A 38 -13.88 8.91 -4.50
C GLY A 38 -13.46 8.29 -5.82
N CYS A 39 -12.47 7.42 -5.79
CA CYS A 39 -11.90 6.80 -6.97
C CYS A 39 -12.48 5.40 -7.22
N VAL A 40 -12.42 4.51 -6.22
CA VAL A 40 -12.70 3.07 -6.37
C VAL A 40 -13.38 2.45 -5.14
N GLU A 41 -13.80 3.23 -4.17
CA GLU A 41 -14.24 2.77 -2.85
C GLU A 41 -15.73 2.40 -2.85
N PRO A 42 -16.10 1.11 -2.75
CA PRO A 42 -17.51 0.70 -2.72
C PRO A 42 -18.13 0.93 -1.35
N GLN A 43 -19.31 1.50 -1.34
CA GLN A 43 -20.11 1.75 -0.12
C GLN A 43 -21.61 1.73 -0.40
N LYS A 44 -22.44 1.89 0.62
CA LYS A 44 -23.88 2.13 0.50
C LYS A 44 -24.20 3.58 0.83
N ALA A 45 -24.62 4.36 -0.17
CA ALA A 45 -25.00 5.76 0.00
C ALA A 45 -26.08 5.93 1.07
N GLY A 46 -25.94 6.96 1.90
CA GLY A 46 -26.87 7.31 2.96
C GLY A 46 -26.81 6.39 4.20
N LYS A 47 -26.10 5.27 4.16
CA LYS A 47 -25.98 4.33 5.28
C LYS A 47 -24.55 4.10 5.76
N THR A 48 -23.57 4.54 4.97
CA THR A 48 -22.17 4.32 5.29
C THR A 48 -21.50 5.62 5.68
N GLU A 49 -20.77 5.59 6.79
CA GLU A 49 -19.64 6.45 7.04
C GLU A 49 -18.39 5.71 6.54
N GLY A 50 -17.72 6.29 5.57
CA GLY A 50 -16.56 5.68 4.97
C GLY A 50 -15.38 6.65 4.97
N TRP A 51 -14.47 6.43 5.86
CA TRP A 51 -13.20 7.13 5.91
C TRP A 51 -12.18 6.43 4.99
N HIS A 52 -12.46 6.55 3.69
CA HIS A 52 -11.85 5.69 2.67
C HIS A 52 -10.42 6.10 2.29
N ASP A 53 -10.00 7.32 2.61
CA ASP A 53 -8.63 7.81 2.45
C ASP A 53 -7.97 8.01 3.82
N ALA A 54 -8.20 7.09 4.75
CA ALA A 54 -7.69 7.20 6.11
C ALA A 54 -6.17 7.32 6.17
N ALA A 55 -5.48 6.63 5.28
CA ALA A 55 -4.03 6.76 5.11
C ALA A 55 -3.59 6.32 3.71
N PHE A 56 -2.43 6.84 3.28
CA PHE A 56 -1.71 6.34 2.10
C PHE A 56 -0.54 5.47 2.57
N PHE A 57 -0.72 4.16 2.53
CA PHE A 57 0.25 3.21 3.01
C PHE A 57 1.16 2.71 1.89
N ASN A 58 2.42 3.13 1.91
CA ASN A 58 3.41 2.80 0.87
C ASN A 58 4.05 1.44 1.13
N ILE A 59 3.52 0.40 0.49
CA ILE A 59 4.01 -0.97 0.65
C ILE A 59 5.34 -1.22 -0.06
N ALA A 60 5.66 -0.47 -1.12
CA ALA A 60 6.96 -0.51 -1.76
C ALA A 60 8.06 0.02 -0.82
N LYS A 61 7.74 1.06 -0.01
CA LYS A 61 8.65 1.53 1.04
C LYS A 61 8.88 0.50 2.13
N VAL A 62 7.86 -0.30 2.46
CA VAL A 62 8.02 -1.42 3.38
C VAL A 62 8.97 -2.47 2.83
N LEU A 63 8.94 -2.74 1.51
CA LEU A 63 9.92 -3.63 0.87
C LEU A 63 11.34 -3.06 0.96
N GLU A 64 11.53 -1.77 0.68
CA GLU A 64 12.83 -1.10 0.85
C GLU A 64 13.35 -1.23 2.28
N ILE A 65 12.48 -0.98 3.27
CA ILE A 65 12.80 -1.12 4.70
C ILE A 65 13.17 -2.58 5.02
N THR A 66 12.48 -3.55 4.41
CA THR A 66 12.79 -4.98 4.58
C THR A 66 14.21 -5.29 4.10
N LEU A 67 14.57 -4.86 2.91
CA LEU A 67 15.90 -5.08 2.34
C LEU A 67 17.00 -4.38 3.14
N ASN A 68 16.66 -3.33 3.88
CA ASN A 68 17.55 -2.57 4.77
C ASN A 68 17.44 -2.98 6.24
N ASN A 69 17.02 -4.21 6.54
CA ASN A 69 16.91 -4.75 7.92
C ASN A 69 16.12 -3.85 8.87
N GLY A 70 15.00 -3.31 8.39
CA GLY A 70 14.10 -2.47 9.18
C GLY A 70 14.51 -1.00 9.28
N LYS A 71 15.48 -0.54 8.46
CA LYS A 71 16.04 0.82 8.54
C LYS A 71 15.62 1.72 7.38
N VAL A 72 15.64 3.02 7.68
CA VAL A 72 15.67 4.11 6.68
C VAL A 72 16.84 5.03 7.02
N GLY A 73 17.87 5.03 6.18
CA GLY A 73 19.15 5.62 6.55
C GLY A 73 19.69 4.98 7.83
N ASP A 74 20.06 5.81 8.81
CA ASP A 74 20.59 5.31 10.08
C ASP A 74 19.51 5.00 11.13
N LYS A 75 18.23 5.28 10.81
CA LYS A 75 17.13 5.10 11.76
C LYS A 75 16.50 3.72 11.65
N GLN A 76 16.41 2.99 12.75
CA GLN A 76 15.62 1.77 12.85
C GLN A 76 14.14 2.16 12.97
N LEU A 77 13.33 1.85 11.95
CA LEU A 77 11.89 2.15 11.94
C LEU A 77 11.04 0.90 12.14
N GLY A 78 11.46 -0.23 11.56
CA GLY A 78 10.77 -1.51 11.69
C GLY A 78 11.62 -2.53 12.45
N PRO A 79 11.10 -3.76 12.66
CA PRO A 79 11.85 -4.83 13.31
C PRO A 79 13.11 -5.22 12.50
N GLN A 80 14.10 -5.76 13.18
CA GLN A 80 15.25 -6.35 12.51
C GLN A 80 14.86 -7.71 11.95
N THR A 81 14.80 -7.83 10.63
CA THR A 81 14.36 -9.05 9.92
C THR A 81 15.48 -9.75 9.14
N GLY A 82 16.70 -9.28 9.28
CA GLY A 82 17.88 -9.76 8.58
C GLY A 82 18.36 -8.78 7.52
N ASP A 83 19.67 -8.76 7.29
CA ASP A 83 20.26 -8.02 6.17
C ASP A 83 19.91 -8.73 4.87
N MET A 84 19.71 -7.97 3.77
CA MET A 84 19.33 -8.57 2.48
C MET A 84 20.36 -9.59 1.97
N THR A 85 21.62 -9.43 2.30
CA THR A 85 22.70 -10.37 1.90
C THR A 85 22.61 -11.72 2.62
N SER A 86 21.80 -11.80 3.69
CA SER A 86 21.51 -13.06 4.40
C SER A 86 20.35 -13.84 3.81
N PHE A 87 19.64 -13.30 2.83
CA PHE A 87 18.53 -14.00 2.17
C PHE A 87 19.07 -14.90 1.05
N HIS A 88 18.66 -16.17 1.09
CA HIS A 88 19.08 -17.18 0.13
C HIS A 88 17.96 -17.62 -0.82
N SER A 89 16.75 -17.14 -0.59
CA SER A 89 15.58 -17.44 -1.39
C SER A 89 14.59 -16.29 -1.39
N VAL A 90 13.64 -16.32 -2.33
CA VAL A 90 12.50 -15.40 -2.34
C VAL A 90 11.61 -15.59 -1.10
N ASP A 91 11.52 -16.82 -0.60
CA ASP A 91 10.73 -17.12 0.59
C ASP A 91 11.30 -16.44 1.84
N ASP A 92 12.63 -16.28 1.93
CA ASP A 92 13.27 -15.52 3.02
C ASP A 92 12.86 -14.04 2.95
N ILE A 93 12.83 -13.47 1.74
CA ILE A 93 12.38 -12.09 1.52
C ILE A 93 10.91 -11.96 1.91
N PHE A 94 10.05 -12.88 1.47
CA PHE A 94 8.64 -12.85 1.84
C PHE A 94 8.42 -12.98 3.35
N ALA A 95 9.17 -13.85 4.02
CA ALA A 95 9.08 -14.02 5.47
C ALA A 95 9.50 -12.74 6.22
N ALA A 96 10.58 -12.09 5.77
CA ALA A 96 11.03 -10.81 6.32
C ALA A 96 10.03 -9.68 6.02
N TYR A 97 9.57 -9.58 4.78
CA TYR A 97 8.59 -8.59 4.33
C TYR A 97 7.27 -8.70 5.08
N LYS A 98 6.77 -9.92 5.28
CA LYS A 98 5.57 -10.17 6.07
C LYS A 98 5.69 -9.62 7.50
N LYS A 99 6.82 -9.85 8.17
CA LYS A 99 7.05 -9.31 9.52
C LYS A 99 7.09 -7.79 9.55
N GLN A 100 7.69 -7.16 8.56
CA GLN A 100 7.67 -5.69 8.43
C GLN A 100 6.25 -5.20 8.19
N MET A 101 5.50 -5.83 7.28
CA MET A 101 4.11 -5.50 6.99
C MET A 101 3.23 -5.62 8.24
N GLU A 102 3.33 -6.70 8.99
CA GLU A 102 2.60 -6.90 10.25
C GLU A 102 2.87 -5.77 11.23
N TYR A 103 4.13 -5.37 11.38
CA TYR A 103 4.53 -4.29 12.25
C TYR A 103 3.94 -2.94 11.81
N PHE A 104 4.12 -2.57 10.54
CA PHE A 104 3.63 -1.27 10.04
C PHE A 104 2.11 -1.21 9.94
N VAL A 105 1.43 -2.30 9.60
CA VAL A 105 -0.04 -2.36 9.59
C VAL A 105 -0.61 -2.22 11.00
N TYR A 106 0.04 -2.79 12.01
CA TYR A 106 -0.35 -2.57 13.40
C TYR A 106 -0.30 -1.09 13.77
N HIS A 107 0.81 -0.41 13.48
CA HIS A 107 0.95 1.02 13.78
C HIS A 107 0.05 1.91 12.92
N LEU A 108 -0.23 1.51 11.68
CA LEU A 108 -1.21 2.17 10.83
C LEU A 108 -2.60 2.15 11.48
N ALA A 109 -3.03 0.98 11.95
CA ALA A 109 -4.32 0.85 12.62
C ALA A 109 -4.39 1.68 13.92
N GLU A 110 -3.31 1.73 14.70
CA GLU A 110 -3.23 2.59 15.90
C GLU A 110 -3.34 4.07 15.52
N ALA A 111 -2.63 4.50 14.47
CA ALA A 111 -2.66 5.89 14.00
C ALA A 111 -4.05 6.28 13.50
N ASP A 112 -4.68 5.42 12.67
CA ASP A 112 -6.03 5.64 12.15
C ASP A 112 -7.06 5.74 13.29
N ASN A 113 -6.98 4.86 14.29
CA ASN A 113 -7.84 4.92 15.47
C ASN A 113 -7.66 6.23 16.27
N CYS A 114 -6.41 6.72 16.41
CA CYS A 114 -6.16 7.99 17.07
C CYS A 114 -6.75 9.18 16.30
N VAL A 115 -6.64 9.17 14.97
CA VAL A 115 -7.18 10.24 14.12
C VAL A 115 -8.71 10.18 14.12
N ASP A 116 -9.30 8.99 14.04
CA ASP A 116 -10.74 8.79 14.09
C ASP A 116 -11.34 9.31 15.41
N PHE A 117 -10.70 8.97 16.53
CA PHE A 117 -11.07 9.50 17.84
C PHE A 117 -10.95 11.05 17.90
N ALA A 118 -9.89 11.61 17.35
CA ALA A 118 -9.70 13.06 17.30
C ALA A 118 -10.76 13.75 16.43
N HIS A 119 -11.18 13.15 15.33
CA HIS A 119 -12.29 13.63 14.50
C HIS A 119 -13.61 13.63 15.28
N ALA A 120 -13.92 12.54 15.99
CA ALA A 120 -15.13 12.47 16.80
C ALA A 120 -15.17 13.56 17.88
N GLU A 121 -14.03 13.83 18.53
CA GLU A 121 -13.93 14.82 19.61
C GLU A 121 -13.84 16.27 19.13
N ARG A 122 -13.12 16.53 18.03
CA ARG A 122 -12.70 17.89 17.65
C ARG A 122 -13.39 18.41 16.39
N ALA A 123 -13.88 17.55 15.53
CA ALA A 123 -14.44 17.92 14.23
C ALA A 123 -15.73 17.18 13.88
N PRO A 124 -16.75 17.18 14.75
CA PRO A 124 -18.02 16.54 14.43
C PRO A 124 -18.70 17.23 13.25
N LEU A 125 -19.37 16.44 12.40
CA LEU A 125 -20.07 16.91 11.21
C LEU A 125 -21.61 16.75 11.38
N PRO A 126 -22.27 17.66 12.10
CA PRO A 126 -23.67 17.52 12.44
C PRO A 126 -24.58 17.57 11.21
N PHE A 127 -24.27 18.37 10.20
CA PHE A 127 -25.05 18.43 8.98
C PHE A 127 -24.97 17.11 8.19
N LEU A 128 -23.78 16.56 8.01
CA LEU A 128 -23.63 15.25 7.37
C LEU A 128 -24.33 14.15 8.18
N SER A 129 -24.19 14.19 9.50
CA SER A 129 -24.82 13.23 10.41
C SER A 129 -26.35 13.23 10.29
N ALA A 130 -26.95 14.37 9.99
CA ALA A 130 -28.40 14.45 9.75
C ALA A 130 -28.85 13.82 8.42
N LEU A 131 -27.94 13.59 7.48
CA LEU A 131 -28.20 13.01 6.16
C LEU A 131 -27.83 11.53 6.05
N VAL A 132 -27.22 10.96 7.09
CA VAL A 132 -26.81 9.56 7.13
C VAL A 132 -27.72 8.78 8.08
N ASP A 133 -28.25 7.67 7.59
CA ASP A 133 -29.18 6.83 8.32
C ASP A 133 -28.63 6.39 9.67
N ASP A 134 -29.51 6.42 10.66
CA ASP A 134 -29.33 5.97 12.03
C ASP A 134 -28.55 6.94 12.96
N CYS A 135 -27.83 7.93 12.45
CA CYS A 135 -27.12 8.91 13.26
C CYS A 135 -28.07 9.65 14.24
N ILE A 136 -29.20 10.14 13.75
CA ILE A 136 -30.23 10.81 14.58
C ILE A 136 -30.84 9.81 15.56
N GLY A 137 -31.18 8.61 15.09
CA GLY A 137 -31.79 7.57 15.94
C GLY A 137 -30.87 7.12 17.07
N ARG A 138 -29.57 7.06 16.82
CA ARG A 138 -28.56 6.71 17.83
C ARG A 138 -28.11 7.90 18.69
N GLY A 139 -28.40 9.13 18.27
CA GLY A 139 -27.89 10.34 18.91
C GLY A 139 -26.36 10.47 18.83
N LYS A 140 -25.77 10.02 17.71
CA LYS A 140 -24.33 10.01 17.45
C LYS A 140 -24.00 10.66 16.12
N SER A 141 -22.92 11.40 16.06
CA SER A 141 -22.38 11.89 14.78
C SER A 141 -21.81 10.73 13.93
N VAL A 142 -21.62 10.98 12.65
CA VAL A 142 -20.98 9.99 11.75
C VAL A 142 -19.58 9.60 12.28
N GLN A 143 -18.81 10.56 12.82
CA GLN A 143 -17.48 10.33 13.41
C GLN A 143 -17.51 9.52 14.71
N GLU A 144 -18.66 9.47 15.39
CA GLU A 144 -18.85 8.65 16.59
C GLU A 144 -19.42 7.25 16.29
N GLY A 145 -19.43 6.87 15.01
CA GLY A 145 -20.00 5.61 14.56
C GLY A 145 -21.53 5.61 14.53
N GLY A 146 -22.15 6.78 14.27
CA GLY A 146 -23.62 6.92 14.18
C GLY A 146 -24.22 6.26 12.97
N ALA A 147 -23.50 6.08 11.87
CA ALA A 147 -23.97 5.43 10.66
C ALA A 147 -24.28 3.92 10.88
N ILE A 148 -25.08 3.33 9.99
CA ILE A 148 -25.36 1.89 10.01
C ILE A 148 -24.07 1.10 9.76
N TYR A 149 -23.29 1.51 8.75
CA TYR A 149 -22.01 0.91 8.38
C TYR A 149 -20.89 1.92 8.56
N ASN A 150 -19.82 1.53 9.24
CA ASN A 150 -18.68 2.39 9.51
C ASN A 150 -17.41 1.70 9.04
N PHE A 151 -16.65 2.36 8.16
CA PHE A 151 -15.43 1.84 7.56
C PHE A 151 -14.27 2.79 7.77
N THR A 152 -13.07 2.22 7.98
CA THR A 152 -11.79 2.93 7.90
C THR A 152 -10.99 2.25 6.80
N GLY A 153 -10.66 2.99 5.75
CA GLY A 153 -10.08 2.45 4.52
C GLY A 153 -8.73 3.07 4.20
N PRO A 154 -7.61 2.59 4.76
CA PRO A 154 -6.30 2.98 4.29
C PRO A 154 -6.06 2.43 2.88
N GLN A 155 -5.47 3.27 2.02
CA GLN A 155 -5.09 2.89 0.66
C GLN A 155 -3.65 2.40 0.64
N ALA A 156 -3.43 1.18 0.13
CA ALA A 156 -2.11 0.65 -0.10
C ALA A 156 -1.68 0.90 -1.55
N PHE A 157 -0.54 1.54 -1.76
CA PHE A 157 0.03 1.77 -3.08
C PHE A 157 1.44 1.21 -3.21
N GLY A 158 1.90 1.04 -4.47
CA GLY A 158 3.17 0.37 -4.75
C GLY A 158 3.08 -1.15 -4.77
N VAL A 159 1.86 -1.72 -4.96
CA VAL A 159 1.64 -3.17 -5.04
C VAL A 159 2.37 -3.74 -6.25
N ALA A 160 2.18 -3.14 -7.43
CA ALA A 160 2.85 -3.56 -8.67
C ALA A 160 4.37 -3.42 -8.53
N ASP A 161 4.86 -2.27 -8.05
CA ASP A 161 6.29 -2.03 -7.85
C ASP A 161 6.92 -3.07 -6.90
N SER A 162 6.22 -3.43 -5.82
CA SER A 162 6.70 -4.45 -4.89
C SER A 162 6.72 -5.84 -5.53
N GLY A 163 5.66 -6.18 -6.28
CA GLY A 163 5.56 -7.45 -7.00
C GLY A 163 6.65 -7.59 -8.06
N ASP A 164 6.82 -6.58 -8.90
CA ASP A 164 7.83 -6.56 -9.97
C ASP A 164 9.25 -6.59 -9.39
N SER A 165 9.51 -5.84 -8.30
CA SER A 165 10.80 -5.85 -7.63
C SER A 165 11.15 -7.24 -7.07
N ILE A 166 10.20 -7.90 -6.41
CA ILE A 166 10.42 -9.26 -5.88
C ILE A 166 10.59 -10.26 -7.03
N CYS A 167 9.82 -10.13 -8.12
CA CYS A 167 9.98 -10.96 -9.30
C CYS A 167 11.34 -10.76 -9.98
N ALA A 168 11.82 -9.51 -10.06
CA ALA A 168 13.14 -9.20 -10.59
C ALA A 168 14.25 -9.83 -9.74
N ILE A 169 14.17 -9.69 -8.41
CA ILE A 169 15.13 -10.32 -7.50
C ILE A 169 15.09 -11.85 -7.67
N LYS A 170 13.90 -12.44 -7.70
CA LYS A 170 13.74 -13.88 -7.91
C LYS A 170 14.47 -14.34 -9.17
N LYS A 171 14.18 -13.69 -10.28
CA LYS A 171 14.69 -14.09 -11.60
C LYS A 171 16.19 -13.86 -11.73
N HIS A 172 16.67 -12.67 -11.40
CA HIS A 172 18.04 -12.25 -11.73
C HIS A 172 19.07 -12.59 -10.66
N VAL A 173 18.64 -12.66 -9.38
CA VAL A 173 19.53 -13.02 -8.28
C VAL A 173 19.50 -14.53 -8.01
N PHE A 174 18.31 -15.09 -7.80
CA PHE A 174 18.22 -16.47 -7.33
C PHE A 174 18.18 -17.52 -8.44
N GLU A 175 17.43 -17.27 -9.53
CA GLU A 175 17.29 -18.24 -10.64
C GLU A 175 18.45 -18.13 -11.64
N ASN A 176 18.63 -16.98 -12.27
CA ASN A 176 19.63 -16.79 -13.33
C ASN A 176 21.04 -16.52 -12.78
N LYS A 177 21.15 -16.03 -11.52
CA LYS A 177 22.44 -15.67 -10.87
C LYS A 177 23.27 -14.66 -11.67
N GLU A 178 22.60 -13.70 -12.28
CA GLU A 178 23.21 -12.63 -13.06
C GLU A 178 23.80 -11.54 -12.17
N VAL A 179 23.20 -11.35 -10.97
CA VAL A 179 23.59 -10.36 -9.97
C VAL A 179 23.55 -11.02 -8.60
N THR A 180 24.53 -10.71 -7.72
CA THR A 180 24.48 -11.17 -6.33
C THR A 180 23.66 -10.21 -5.44
N MET A 181 23.25 -10.67 -4.25
CA MET A 181 22.54 -9.80 -3.30
C MET A 181 23.42 -8.63 -2.82
N GLU A 182 24.74 -8.84 -2.72
CA GLU A 182 25.72 -7.79 -2.38
C GLU A 182 25.78 -6.72 -3.46
N GLN A 183 25.86 -7.14 -4.73
CA GLN A 183 25.87 -6.21 -5.88
C GLN A 183 24.55 -5.44 -5.98
N LEU A 184 23.41 -6.11 -5.76
CA LEU A 184 22.12 -5.45 -5.73
C LEU A 184 22.03 -4.43 -4.57
N LYS A 185 22.53 -4.78 -3.39
CA LYS A 185 22.58 -3.88 -2.23
C LYS A 185 23.41 -2.62 -2.54
N GLU A 186 24.56 -2.78 -3.14
CA GLU A 186 25.42 -1.67 -3.56
C GLU A 186 24.74 -0.80 -4.62
N ALA A 187 24.12 -1.41 -5.63
CA ALA A 187 23.38 -0.69 -6.67
C ALA A 187 22.21 0.12 -6.09
N LEU A 188 21.43 -0.45 -5.18
CA LEU A 188 20.36 0.25 -4.47
C LEU A 188 20.89 1.42 -3.63
N ALA A 189 21.97 1.22 -2.89
CA ALA A 189 22.59 2.27 -2.06
C ALA A 189 23.08 3.46 -2.91
N ASN A 190 23.52 3.21 -4.12
CA ASN A 190 24.02 4.21 -5.07
C ASN A 190 22.93 4.67 -6.06
N ASN A 191 21.65 4.35 -5.81
CA ASN A 191 20.53 4.68 -6.69
C ASN A 191 20.80 4.27 -8.16
N PHE A 192 21.41 3.11 -8.38
CA PHE A 192 21.83 2.59 -9.68
C PHE A 192 22.68 3.58 -10.49
N GLY A 193 23.44 4.44 -9.82
CA GLY A 193 24.25 5.48 -10.46
C GLY A 193 23.44 6.72 -10.93
N TYR A 194 22.13 6.78 -10.66
CA TYR A 194 21.33 7.96 -10.99
C TYR A 194 21.52 9.05 -9.95
N SER A 195 21.74 10.28 -10.41
CA SER A 195 21.71 11.48 -9.55
C SER A 195 20.27 11.75 -9.08
N CYS A 196 20.10 11.97 -7.78
CA CYS A 196 18.81 12.35 -7.19
C CYS A 196 18.41 13.80 -7.51
N THR A 197 19.23 14.57 -8.20
CA THR A 197 18.91 15.94 -8.63
C THR A 197 18.10 15.91 -9.92
N ALA A 198 16.86 16.39 -9.87
CA ALA A 198 16.03 16.51 -11.05
C ALA A 198 16.76 17.33 -12.14
N GLY A 199 17.03 16.69 -13.29
CA GLY A 199 17.63 17.33 -14.45
C GLY A 199 19.16 17.21 -14.59
N ALA A 200 19.87 16.60 -13.65
CA ALA A 200 21.29 16.32 -13.85
C ALA A 200 21.47 14.97 -14.54
N PRO A 201 22.26 14.87 -15.63
CA PRO A 201 22.63 13.57 -16.18
C PRO A 201 23.45 12.81 -15.14
N ALA A 202 23.14 11.52 -14.96
CA ALA A 202 23.96 10.66 -14.12
C ALA A 202 25.43 10.73 -14.61
N ALA A 203 26.37 10.87 -13.68
CA ALA A 203 27.76 10.63 -14.01
C ALA A 203 27.88 9.20 -14.56
N ALA A 204 28.62 9.01 -15.66
CA ALA A 204 28.81 7.68 -16.21
C ALA A 204 29.44 6.79 -15.11
N PRO A 205 28.85 5.63 -14.81
CA PRO A 205 29.39 4.74 -13.81
C PRO A 205 30.79 4.25 -14.20
N ALA A 206 31.65 3.95 -13.22
CA ALA A 206 32.92 3.29 -13.46
C ALA A 206 32.67 1.91 -14.12
N ASP A 207 33.65 1.38 -14.86
CA ASP A 207 33.49 0.22 -15.77
C ASP A 207 32.82 -1.02 -15.15
N ASP A 208 32.98 -1.28 -13.86
CA ASP A 208 32.30 -2.40 -13.18
C ASP A 208 30.89 -2.04 -12.73
N GLU A 209 30.61 -0.79 -12.38
CA GLU A 209 29.25 -0.28 -12.13
C GLU A 209 28.42 -0.22 -13.42
N ALA A 210 29.06 0.01 -14.57
CA ALA A 210 28.40 0.00 -15.87
C ALA A 210 27.80 -1.37 -16.21
N LYS A 211 28.44 -2.47 -15.79
CA LYS A 211 27.92 -3.83 -16.00
C LYS A 211 26.69 -4.11 -15.14
N ILE A 212 26.71 -3.67 -13.88
CA ILE A 212 25.56 -3.78 -12.96
C ILE A 212 24.41 -2.92 -13.49
N TYR A 213 24.69 -1.70 -13.93
CA TYR A 213 23.75 -0.78 -14.53
C TYR A 213 23.09 -1.34 -15.80
N GLU A 214 23.87 -1.91 -16.73
CA GLU A 214 23.33 -2.55 -17.93
C GLU A 214 22.58 -3.85 -17.63
N ALA A 215 22.97 -4.61 -16.61
CA ALA A 215 22.20 -5.76 -16.14
C ALA A 215 20.86 -5.31 -15.57
N VAL A 216 20.83 -4.28 -14.75
CA VAL A 216 19.59 -3.73 -14.15
C VAL A 216 18.70 -3.05 -15.21
N LYS A 217 19.28 -2.33 -16.18
CA LYS A 217 18.54 -1.75 -17.30
C LYS A 217 17.82 -2.77 -18.18
N ARG A 218 18.30 -4.01 -18.21
CA ARG A 218 17.61 -5.14 -18.89
C ARG A 218 16.49 -5.74 -18.05
N ILE A 219 16.42 -5.36 -16.77
CA ILE A 219 15.43 -5.81 -15.79
C ILE A 219 14.22 -4.86 -15.76
N LEU A 220 14.43 -3.59 -16.03
CA LEU A 220 13.40 -2.54 -16.14
C LEU A 220 12.88 -2.42 -17.57
#